data_33e1e890ea66c5f3ce48630b2c02afd8
#
_entry.id   33e1e890ea66c5f3ce48630b2c02afd8
#
_cell.length_a   1.000
_cell.length_b   1.000
_cell.length_c   1.000
_cell.angle_alpha   90.00
_cell.angle_beta   90.00
_cell.angle_gamma   90.00
#
_symmetry.space_group_name_H-M   'P 1'
#
loop_
_entity.id
_entity.type
_entity.pdbx_description
1 polymer ?
#
loop_
_entity_poly.entity_id
_entity_poly.type
_entity_poly.pdbx_seq_one_letter_code
_entity_poly.pdbx_strand_id
1 'polypeptide(L)'
;MKTFAYCPWCGKELVNREVDGIDRKVCPDSTCGFVSWDNPVPVVTALVEHEGRVVLARNKTWPEKMYGLITGFLEKDESPEEGVLREVMEELGVHGVVKGFLGLFPFPQMNQLLIAYNVEVEGELVPGEELAELKYVPPEKLKPWDFGTGLVVKKWLAL
;
A
#
# COMPACT_ATOMS: atom_id res chain seq x y z
N MET A 1 2.31 -15.62 -1.39
CA MET A 1 2.40 -15.09 0.01
C MET A 1 2.77 -16.22 0.95
N LYS A 2 3.54 -15.97 2.02
CA LYS A 2 3.85 -17.01 3.01
C LYS A 2 2.66 -17.13 3.96
N THR A 3 2.01 -18.30 4.00
CA THR A 3 0.95 -18.61 4.97
C THR A 3 1.54 -19.19 6.24
N PHE A 4 0.88 -19.01 7.37
CA PHE A 4 1.28 -19.63 8.62
C PHE A 4 1.23 -21.17 8.49
N ALA A 5 2.33 -21.84 8.86
CA ALA A 5 2.36 -23.28 9.04
C ALA A 5 1.97 -23.68 10.47
N TYR A 6 2.31 -22.82 11.43
CA TYR A 6 2.08 -23.04 12.86
C TYR A 6 1.21 -21.94 13.46
N CYS A 7 0.45 -22.29 14.49
CA CYS A 7 -0.41 -21.35 15.22
C CYS A 7 0.46 -20.32 15.98
N PRO A 8 0.27 -19.00 15.74
CA PRO A 8 1.04 -17.97 16.42
C PRO A 8 0.71 -17.86 17.93
N TRP A 9 -0.39 -18.43 18.39
CA TRP A 9 -0.81 -18.38 19.80
C TRP A 9 -0.25 -19.54 20.62
N CYS A 10 -0.23 -20.77 20.07
CA CYS A 10 0.15 -21.97 20.83
C CYS A 10 1.22 -22.86 20.17
N GLY A 11 1.71 -22.50 18.98
CA GLY A 11 2.78 -23.22 18.28
C GLY A 11 2.37 -24.54 17.62
N LYS A 12 1.11 -25.00 17.71
CA LYS A 12 0.67 -26.21 17.04
C LYS A 12 0.59 -26.01 15.53
N GLU A 13 0.85 -27.06 14.76
CA GLU A 13 0.69 -27.03 13.30
C GLU A 13 -0.76 -26.77 12.93
N LEU A 14 -0.97 -25.81 11.99
CA LEU A 14 -2.30 -25.45 11.52
C LEU A 14 -2.84 -26.50 10.53
N VAL A 15 -4.13 -26.76 10.60
CA VAL A 15 -4.84 -27.66 9.69
C VAL A 15 -5.83 -26.90 8.84
N ASN A 16 -6.18 -27.43 7.66
CA ASN A 16 -7.25 -26.87 6.85
C ASN A 16 -8.60 -27.32 7.41
N ARG A 17 -9.51 -26.36 7.54
CA ARG A 17 -10.91 -26.59 7.94
C ARG A 17 -11.80 -25.56 7.27
N GLU A 18 -12.99 -25.97 6.88
CA GLU A 18 -14.01 -25.05 6.44
C GLU A 18 -14.52 -24.20 7.61
N VAL A 19 -14.46 -22.88 7.45
CA VAL A 19 -15.01 -21.87 8.37
C VAL A 19 -15.81 -20.88 7.54
N ASP A 20 -17.10 -20.76 7.84
CA ASP A 20 -18.04 -19.89 7.10
C ASP A 20 -18.05 -20.14 5.58
N GLY A 21 -17.97 -21.41 5.17
CA GLY A 21 -17.99 -21.82 3.75
C GLY A 21 -16.68 -21.59 2.99
N ILE A 22 -15.57 -21.28 3.68
CA ILE A 22 -14.26 -21.05 3.09
C ILE A 22 -13.22 -21.93 3.81
N ASP A 23 -12.36 -22.60 3.03
CA ASP A 23 -11.21 -23.32 3.57
C ASP A 23 -10.20 -22.38 4.18
N ARG A 24 -9.94 -22.54 5.49
CA ARG A 24 -9.00 -21.70 6.24
C ARG A 24 -8.01 -22.55 7.03
N LYS A 25 -6.84 -21.97 7.32
CA LYS A 25 -5.89 -22.51 8.27
C LYS A 25 -6.39 -22.25 9.70
N VAL A 26 -6.61 -23.29 10.49
CA VAL A 26 -7.11 -23.18 11.88
C VAL A 26 -6.20 -23.95 12.83
N CYS A 27 -6.15 -23.53 14.08
CA CYS A 27 -5.53 -24.31 15.12
C CYS A 27 -6.37 -25.57 15.40
N PRO A 28 -5.76 -26.78 15.44
CA PRO A 28 -6.48 -28.02 15.76
C PRO A 28 -6.93 -28.10 17.22
N ASP A 29 -6.34 -27.28 18.08
CA ASP A 29 -6.72 -27.21 19.50
C ASP A 29 -8.00 -26.38 19.66
N SER A 30 -9.08 -27.07 20.07
CA SER A 30 -10.39 -26.44 20.25
C SER A 30 -10.40 -25.37 21.35
N THR A 31 -9.42 -25.41 22.27
CA THR A 31 -9.30 -24.39 23.35
C THR A 31 -8.52 -23.16 22.90
N CYS A 32 -7.76 -23.25 21.82
CA CYS A 32 -6.97 -22.12 21.28
C CYS A 32 -7.82 -21.16 20.45
N GLY A 33 -8.68 -21.67 19.58
CA GLY A 33 -9.61 -20.87 18.78
C GLY A 33 -8.99 -20.04 17.65
N PHE A 34 -7.68 -20.16 17.37
CA PHE A 34 -7.04 -19.38 16.30
C PHE A 34 -7.54 -19.81 14.91
N VAL A 35 -7.92 -18.80 14.10
CA VAL A 35 -8.23 -18.91 12.67
C VAL A 35 -7.37 -17.92 11.89
N SER A 36 -6.68 -18.39 10.86
CA SER A 36 -5.99 -17.51 9.91
C SER A 36 -7.01 -17.00 8.89
N TRP A 37 -7.44 -15.75 9.08
CA TRP A 37 -8.46 -15.12 8.22
C TRP A 37 -7.93 -14.73 6.87
N ASP A 38 -6.61 -14.55 6.74
CA ASP A 38 -5.92 -14.12 5.53
C ASP A 38 -6.49 -12.80 4.95
N ASN A 39 -6.84 -11.88 5.86
CA ASN A 39 -7.38 -10.58 5.49
C ASN A 39 -6.33 -9.76 4.72
N PRO A 40 -6.74 -8.93 3.75
CA PRO A 40 -5.80 -8.03 3.08
C PRO A 40 -5.16 -7.07 4.07
N VAL A 41 -3.86 -6.84 3.88
CA VAL A 41 -3.11 -5.89 4.70
C VAL A 41 -3.44 -4.46 4.23
N PRO A 42 -3.79 -3.53 5.15
CA PRO A 42 -4.00 -2.14 4.79
C PRO A 42 -2.68 -1.46 4.40
N VAL A 43 -2.68 -0.78 3.26
CA VAL A 43 -1.55 -0.02 2.72
C VAL A 43 -2.03 1.38 2.36
N VAL A 44 -1.41 2.40 2.91
CA VAL A 44 -1.67 3.78 2.52
C VAL A 44 -0.95 4.11 1.21
N THR A 45 -1.56 4.92 0.38
CA THR A 45 -1.05 5.24 -0.96
C THR A 45 -1.22 6.74 -1.22
N ALA A 46 -0.12 7.43 -1.50
CA ALA A 46 -0.12 8.83 -1.90
C ALA A 46 0.05 8.97 -3.41
N LEU A 47 -0.95 9.54 -4.11
CA LEU A 47 -0.72 10.22 -5.37
C LEU A 47 -0.20 11.60 -5.03
N VAL A 48 1.11 11.80 -5.19
CA VAL A 48 1.79 13.03 -4.80
C VAL A 48 1.83 14.00 -5.97
N GLU A 49 1.34 15.22 -5.75
CA GLU A 49 1.47 16.34 -6.66
C GLU A 49 2.57 17.30 -6.17
N HIS A 50 3.50 17.63 -7.05
CA HIS A 50 4.59 18.58 -6.82
C HIS A 50 4.74 19.49 -8.02
N GLU A 51 4.58 20.80 -7.84
CA GLU A 51 4.67 21.82 -8.92
C GLU A 51 3.81 21.47 -10.15
N GLY A 52 2.57 20.99 -9.94
CA GLY A 52 1.64 20.62 -11.00
C GLY A 52 2.00 19.33 -11.76
N ARG A 53 2.92 18.52 -11.24
CA ARG A 53 3.32 17.22 -11.78
C ARG A 53 3.09 16.12 -10.76
N VAL A 54 2.77 14.92 -11.22
CA VAL A 54 2.66 13.75 -10.37
C VAL A 54 4.04 13.13 -10.17
N VAL A 55 4.38 12.85 -8.92
CA VAL A 55 5.63 12.18 -8.55
C VAL A 55 5.43 10.68 -8.57
N LEU A 56 6.22 10.00 -9.37
CA LEU A 56 6.34 8.54 -9.34
C LEU A 56 7.70 8.17 -8.77
N ALA A 57 7.74 7.12 -7.98
CA ALA A 57 8.95 6.61 -7.34
C ALA A 57 9.31 5.22 -7.87
N ARG A 58 10.59 4.91 -7.90
CA ARG A 58 11.12 3.58 -8.17
C ARG A 58 11.92 3.10 -6.96
N ASN A 59 11.46 2.01 -6.36
CA ASN A 59 12.22 1.35 -5.30
C ASN A 59 13.49 0.68 -5.87
N LYS A 60 14.57 0.66 -5.10
CA LYS A 60 15.86 0.06 -5.49
C LYS A 60 15.76 -1.42 -5.88
N THR A 61 14.77 -2.12 -5.34
CA THR A 61 14.53 -3.55 -5.61
C THR A 61 13.70 -3.80 -6.86
N TRP A 62 13.12 -2.74 -7.48
CA TRP A 62 12.27 -2.87 -8.66
C TRP A 62 13.06 -2.79 -9.96
N PRO A 63 12.55 -3.39 -11.05
CA PRO A 63 13.13 -3.23 -12.37
C PRO A 63 13.25 -1.76 -12.79
N GLU A 64 14.26 -1.40 -13.59
CA GLU A 64 14.58 -0.03 -14.00
C GLU A 64 13.44 0.78 -14.62
N LYS A 65 12.45 0.12 -15.20
CA LYS A 65 11.31 0.79 -15.86
C LYS A 65 10.01 0.73 -15.05
N MET A 66 10.07 0.22 -13.82
CA MET A 66 8.91 0.06 -12.96
C MET A 66 8.83 1.23 -11.97
N TYR A 67 7.78 2.02 -12.10
CA TYR A 67 7.47 3.14 -11.20
C TYR A 67 6.10 2.94 -10.58
N GLY A 68 5.92 3.43 -9.38
CA GLY A 68 4.66 3.41 -8.64
C GLY A 68 4.41 4.72 -7.91
N LEU A 69 3.28 4.78 -7.23
CA LEU A 69 2.99 5.83 -6.26
C LEU A 69 3.74 5.55 -4.96
N ILE A 70 3.82 6.54 -4.07
CA ILE A 70 4.34 6.38 -2.71
C ILE A 70 3.37 5.48 -1.93
N THR A 71 3.89 4.45 -1.26
CA THR A 71 3.06 3.48 -0.55
C THR A 71 3.78 2.93 0.67
N GLY A 72 3.03 2.75 1.77
CA GLY A 72 3.55 2.05 2.94
C GLY A 72 2.47 1.35 3.74
N PHE A 73 2.86 0.53 4.67
CA PHE A 73 1.93 -0.14 5.57
C PHE A 73 1.32 0.85 6.56
N LEU A 74 0.01 0.71 6.77
CA LEU A 74 -0.65 1.42 7.85
C LEU A 74 -0.16 0.83 9.18
N GLU A 75 0.41 1.67 10.02
CA GLU A 75 0.94 1.27 11.31
C GLU A 75 -0.15 1.23 12.39
N LYS A 76 0.15 0.52 13.48
CA LYS A 76 -0.75 0.46 14.63
C LYS A 76 -0.93 1.85 15.24
N ASP A 77 -2.17 2.16 15.60
CA ASP A 77 -2.57 3.38 16.32
C ASP A 77 -2.45 4.69 15.50
N GLU A 78 -2.21 4.63 14.17
CA GLU A 78 -2.31 5.78 13.28
C GLU A 78 -3.58 5.74 12.40
N SER A 79 -4.12 6.90 12.05
CA SER A 79 -5.13 7.02 11.02
C SER A 79 -4.53 6.86 9.62
N PRO A 80 -5.31 6.47 8.58
CA PRO A 80 -4.78 6.39 7.23
C PRO A 80 -4.22 7.71 6.69
N GLU A 81 -4.74 8.86 7.13
CA GLU A 81 -4.21 10.17 6.75
C GLU A 81 -2.86 10.47 7.41
N GLU A 82 -2.69 10.11 8.70
CA GLU A 82 -1.39 10.21 9.36
C GLU A 82 -0.36 9.28 8.70
N GLY A 83 -0.75 8.04 8.43
CA GLY A 83 0.12 7.06 7.78
C GLY A 83 0.58 7.50 6.40
N VAL A 84 -0.31 8.03 5.55
CA VAL A 84 0.08 8.49 4.21
C VAL A 84 1.03 9.69 4.26
N LEU A 85 0.85 10.60 5.21
CA LEU A 85 1.75 11.76 5.39
C LEU A 85 3.10 11.34 5.98
N ARG A 86 3.14 10.34 6.87
CA ARG A 86 4.38 9.75 7.37
C ARG A 86 5.19 9.13 6.22
N GLU A 87 4.56 8.32 5.37
CA GLU A 87 5.22 7.71 4.22
C GLU A 87 5.75 8.76 3.23
N VAL A 88 5.01 9.83 2.97
CA VAL A 88 5.47 10.96 2.14
C VAL A 88 6.71 11.61 2.76
N MET A 89 6.74 11.80 4.08
CA MET A 89 7.90 12.35 4.78
C MET A 89 9.09 11.40 4.73
N GLU A 90 8.89 10.09 4.96
CA GLU A 90 9.95 9.07 4.96
C GLU A 90 10.56 8.87 3.56
N GLU A 91 9.70 8.83 2.52
CA GLU A 91 10.16 8.54 1.16
C GLU A 91 10.60 9.77 0.37
N LEU A 92 10.06 10.97 0.67
CA LEU A 92 10.34 12.19 -0.10
C LEU A 92 10.98 13.32 0.70
N GLY A 93 11.11 13.19 2.03
CA GLY A 93 11.76 14.17 2.90
C GLY A 93 11.01 15.49 3.07
N VAL A 94 9.72 15.54 2.74
CA VAL A 94 8.89 16.76 2.81
C VAL A 94 7.57 16.53 3.51
N HIS A 95 7.02 17.58 4.11
CA HIS A 95 5.65 17.57 4.62
C HIS A 95 4.66 17.69 3.49
N GLY A 96 3.65 16.80 3.49
CA GLY A 96 2.54 16.86 2.55
C GLY A 96 1.27 17.43 3.17
N VAL A 97 0.33 17.80 2.31
CA VAL A 97 -1.04 18.18 2.68
C VAL A 97 -2.02 17.28 1.92
N VAL A 98 -2.88 16.56 2.64
CA VAL A 98 -3.94 15.74 2.03
C VAL A 98 -4.96 16.66 1.38
N LYS A 99 -5.13 16.53 0.07
CA LYS A 99 -6.09 17.30 -0.75
C LYS A 99 -7.41 16.56 -0.90
N GLY A 100 -7.41 15.23 -0.80
CA GLY A 100 -8.62 14.44 -0.88
C GLY A 100 -8.39 12.94 -0.81
N PHE A 101 -9.45 12.23 -0.45
CA PHE A 101 -9.51 10.78 -0.47
C PHE A 101 -9.89 10.29 -1.87
N LEU A 102 -9.07 9.43 -2.47
CA LEU A 102 -9.29 8.90 -3.81
C LEU A 102 -10.08 7.58 -3.81
N GLY A 103 -10.05 6.84 -2.72
CA GLY A 103 -10.81 5.60 -2.58
C GLY A 103 -10.02 4.44 -2.00
N LEU A 104 -10.70 3.29 -1.99
CA LEU A 104 -10.16 1.99 -1.59
C LEU A 104 -9.98 1.12 -2.83
N PHE A 105 -8.79 0.52 -2.99
CA PHE A 105 -8.48 -0.27 -4.17
C PHE A 105 -7.93 -1.63 -3.74
N PRO A 106 -8.55 -2.75 -4.14
CA PRO A 106 -8.00 -4.06 -3.86
C PRO A 106 -6.74 -4.30 -4.69
N PHE A 107 -5.73 -4.90 -4.06
CA PHE A 107 -4.53 -5.38 -4.72
C PHE A 107 -4.33 -6.88 -4.40
N PRO A 108 -5.13 -7.77 -5.06
CA PRO A 108 -5.20 -9.18 -4.70
C PRO A 108 -3.86 -9.92 -4.84
N GLN A 109 -3.03 -9.55 -5.83
CA GLN A 109 -1.72 -10.16 -6.06
C GLN A 109 -0.79 -10.04 -4.85
N MET A 110 -0.97 -8.99 -4.05
CA MET A 110 -0.20 -8.73 -2.83
C MET A 110 -1.01 -8.98 -1.55
N ASN A 111 -2.28 -9.37 -1.67
CA ASN A 111 -3.24 -9.44 -0.56
C ASN A 111 -3.27 -8.14 0.24
N GLN A 112 -3.41 -7.02 -0.46
CA GLN A 112 -3.42 -5.67 0.11
C GLN A 112 -4.71 -4.93 -0.23
N LEU A 113 -5.08 -4.00 0.66
CA LEU A 113 -6.10 -2.98 0.43
C LEU A 113 -5.42 -1.62 0.43
N LEU A 114 -5.36 -0.98 -0.75
CA LEU A 114 -4.79 0.34 -0.89
C LEU A 114 -5.82 1.40 -0.44
N ILE A 115 -5.42 2.25 0.49
CA ILE A 115 -6.19 3.39 1.00
C ILE A 115 -5.53 4.64 0.40
N ALA A 116 -6.14 5.19 -0.65
CA ALA A 116 -5.46 6.14 -1.52
C ALA A 116 -5.90 7.59 -1.27
N TYR A 117 -4.91 8.47 -1.21
CA TYR A 117 -5.08 9.91 -1.05
C TYR A 117 -4.35 10.68 -2.14
N ASN A 118 -4.89 11.83 -2.50
CA ASN A 118 -4.17 12.88 -3.21
C ASN A 118 -3.43 13.75 -2.18
N VAL A 119 -2.13 13.90 -2.35
CA VAL A 119 -1.27 14.66 -1.43
C VAL A 119 -0.48 15.69 -2.22
N GLU A 120 -0.57 16.95 -1.82
CA GLU A 120 0.24 18.03 -2.38
C GLU A 120 1.48 18.25 -1.51
N VAL A 121 2.62 18.44 -2.14
CA VAL A 121 3.89 18.73 -1.47
C VAL A 121 4.58 19.92 -2.10
N GLU A 122 5.34 20.64 -1.28
CA GLU A 122 6.16 21.78 -1.69
C GLU A 122 7.62 21.59 -1.22
N GLY A 123 8.55 22.28 -1.86
CA GLY A 123 9.98 22.25 -1.51
C GLY A 123 10.76 21.21 -2.31
N GLU A 124 12.02 21.03 -1.93
CA GLU A 124 12.93 20.08 -2.59
C GLU A 124 12.66 18.65 -2.09
N LEU A 125 12.38 17.73 -3.01
CA LEU A 125 12.17 16.34 -2.68
C LEU A 125 13.50 15.60 -2.55
N VAL A 126 13.70 14.95 -1.41
CA VAL A 126 14.89 14.14 -1.11
C VAL A 126 14.49 12.69 -1.03
N PRO A 127 14.83 11.87 -2.06
CA PRO A 127 14.47 10.44 -2.03
C PRO A 127 15.03 9.74 -0.80
N GLY A 128 14.16 9.02 -0.10
CA GLY A 128 14.55 8.19 1.03
C GLY A 128 15.46 7.02 0.63
N GLU A 129 16.02 6.33 1.63
CA GLU A 129 17.02 5.28 1.39
C GLU A 129 16.54 4.12 0.51
N GLU A 130 15.24 3.84 0.47
CA GLU A 130 14.68 2.75 -0.33
C GLU A 130 14.48 3.12 -1.79
N LEU A 131 14.41 4.42 -2.11
CA LEU A 131 14.16 4.90 -3.45
C LEU A 131 15.45 4.99 -4.27
N ALA A 132 15.36 4.55 -5.51
CA ALA A 132 16.44 4.70 -6.48
C ALA A 132 16.30 5.96 -7.31
N GLU A 133 15.04 6.40 -7.58
CA GLU A 133 14.77 7.46 -8.53
C GLU A 133 13.36 8.02 -8.35
N LEU A 134 13.20 9.32 -8.55
CA LEU A 134 11.92 10.00 -8.69
C LEU A 134 11.71 10.44 -10.13
N LYS A 135 10.47 10.35 -10.60
CA LYS A 135 10.05 10.79 -11.92
C LYS A 135 8.86 11.74 -11.82
N TYR A 136 9.00 12.92 -12.39
CA TYR A 136 7.96 13.96 -12.39
C TYR A 136 7.20 13.92 -13.71
N VAL A 137 5.94 13.55 -13.67
CA VAL A 137 5.11 13.33 -14.86
C VAL A 137 3.98 14.34 -14.91
N PRO A 138 3.91 15.20 -15.95
CA PRO A 138 2.75 16.06 -16.15
C PRO A 138 1.47 15.24 -16.29
N PRO A 139 0.33 15.69 -15.74
CA PRO A 139 -0.94 14.95 -15.77
C PRO A 139 -1.34 14.45 -17.16
N GLU A 140 -1.16 15.26 -18.20
CA GLU A 140 -1.50 14.95 -19.59
C GLU A 140 -0.60 13.86 -20.22
N LYS A 141 0.54 13.55 -19.59
CA LYS A 141 1.45 12.48 -20.02
C LYS A 141 1.39 11.25 -19.11
N LEU A 142 0.68 11.36 -18.00
CA LEU A 142 0.54 10.27 -17.05
C LEU A 142 -0.37 9.18 -17.63
N LYS A 143 0.15 7.96 -17.69
CA LYS A 143 -0.60 6.80 -18.16
C LYS A 143 -0.81 5.82 -17.02
N PRO A 144 -2.07 5.47 -16.69
CA PRO A 144 -2.35 4.46 -15.69
C PRO A 144 -1.90 3.07 -16.17
N TRP A 145 -1.63 2.20 -15.22
CA TRP A 145 -1.39 0.77 -15.45
C TRP A 145 -2.48 -0.07 -14.80
N ASP A 146 -2.66 -1.32 -15.20
CA ASP A 146 -3.86 -2.10 -14.92
C ASP A 146 -3.84 -2.88 -13.60
N PHE A 147 -2.94 -2.57 -12.66
CA PHE A 147 -2.85 -3.24 -11.36
C PHE A 147 -2.35 -2.30 -10.25
N GLY A 148 -2.65 -2.65 -9.00
CA GLY A 148 -2.16 -1.95 -7.82
C GLY A 148 -2.40 -0.44 -7.89
N THR A 149 -1.34 0.37 -7.71
CA THR A 149 -1.43 1.83 -7.69
C THR A 149 -1.82 2.48 -9.02
N GLY A 150 -1.76 1.74 -10.14
CA GLY A 150 -2.24 2.24 -11.44
C GLY A 150 -3.74 2.49 -11.45
N LEU A 151 -4.52 1.75 -10.65
CA LEU A 151 -5.96 1.97 -10.51
C LEU A 151 -6.26 3.29 -9.80
N VAL A 152 -5.41 3.71 -8.86
CA VAL A 152 -5.48 5.02 -8.19
C VAL A 152 -5.23 6.14 -9.21
N VAL A 153 -4.18 6.01 -10.02
CA VAL A 153 -3.87 6.96 -11.12
C VAL A 153 -5.06 7.09 -12.07
N LYS A 154 -5.65 5.95 -12.48
CA LYS A 154 -6.82 5.93 -13.36
C LYS A 154 -8.02 6.68 -12.75
N LYS A 155 -8.25 6.50 -11.44
CA LYS A 155 -9.33 7.21 -10.73
C LYS A 155 -9.08 8.70 -10.67
N TRP A 156 -7.85 9.11 -10.34
CA TRP A 156 -7.47 10.52 -10.22
C TRP A 156 -7.57 11.25 -11.57
N LEU A 157 -7.13 10.64 -12.67
CA LEU A 157 -7.25 11.22 -14.02
C LEU A 157 -8.70 11.38 -14.51
N ALA A 158 -9.66 10.77 -13.83
CA ALA A 158 -11.10 10.86 -14.17
C ALA A 158 -11.86 11.87 -13.31
N LEU A 159 -11.19 12.61 -12.42
CA LEU A 159 -11.77 13.69 -11.60
C LEU A 159 -11.73 15.02 -12.33
#